data_90fa29f2d59acaf9ba8502aeefbaff77
#
_entry.id   90fa29f2d59acaf9ba8502aeefbaff77
#
_cell.length_a   1.000
_cell.length_b   1.000
_cell.length_c   1.000
_cell.angle_alpha   90.00
_cell.angle_beta   90.00
_cell.angle_gamma   90.00
#
_symmetry.space_group_name_H-M   'P 1'
#
loop_
_entity.id
_entity.type
_entity.pdbx_description
1 polymer ?
#
loop_
_entity_poly.entity_id
_entity_poly.type
_entity_poly.pdbx_seq_one_letter_code
_entity_poly.pdbx_strand_id
1 'polypeptide(L)'
;MPEVNLWNKALDILSRREHSISQFKSKIQKFQDNEEQIEELINKLIDKNLLSDKRFAESLIKSKSEAGYGPNYIEQLLQKNSISKNDYDLYSLNIDWHAICKNVAERKIGNKKLNYEDKQKILRFLSYRGFTYEIIKGSTNLDI
;
A
#
# COMPACT_ATOMS: atom_id res chain seq x y z
N MET A 1 -25.97 -27.09 -13.29
CA MET A 1 -25.56 -25.87 -12.55
C MET A 1 -25.45 -24.72 -13.53
N PRO A 2 -25.98 -23.56 -13.19
CA PRO A 2 -25.77 -22.41 -14.06
C PRO A 2 -24.29 -22.06 -14.11
N GLU A 3 -23.81 -21.75 -15.29
CA GLU A 3 -22.44 -21.28 -15.47
C GLU A 3 -22.27 -19.93 -14.76
N VAL A 4 -21.13 -19.74 -14.13
CA VAL A 4 -20.80 -18.44 -13.52
C VAL A 4 -20.52 -17.45 -14.64
N ASN A 5 -21.21 -16.36 -14.65
CA ASN A 5 -20.90 -15.25 -15.56
C ASN A 5 -19.66 -14.54 -15.01
N LEU A 6 -18.52 -14.83 -15.62
CA LEU A 6 -17.23 -14.31 -15.19
C LEU A 6 -17.17 -12.78 -15.25
N TRP A 7 -17.77 -12.18 -16.27
CA TRP A 7 -17.79 -10.73 -16.38
C TRP A 7 -18.52 -10.08 -15.20
N ASN A 8 -19.72 -10.57 -14.88
CA ASN A 8 -20.49 -10.07 -13.75
C ASN A 8 -19.77 -10.33 -12.43
N LYS A 9 -19.12 -11.47 -12.30
CA LYS A 9 -18.34 -11.81 -11.11
C LYS A 9 -17.14 -10.85 -10.96
N ALA A 10 -16.46 -10.56 -12.07
CA ALA A 10 -15.36 -9.61 -12.08
C ALA A 10 -15.81 -8.22 -11.64
N LEU A 11 -16.92 -7.74 -12.18
CA LEU A 11 -17.47 -6.42 -11.83
C LEU A 11 -17.85 -6.38 -10.35
N ASP A 12 -18.43 -7.45 -9.81
CA ASP A 12 -18.76 -7.53 -8.40
C ASP A 12 -17.52 -7.43 -7.52
N ILE A 13 -16.46 -8.16 -7.86
CA ILE A 13 -15.19 -8.12 -7.12
C ILE A 13 -14.61 -6.69 -7.15
N LEU A 14 -14.55 -6.10 -8.33
CA LEU A 14 -13.90 -4.79 -8.52
C LEU A 14 -14.72 -3.62 -7.98
N SER A 15 -16.04 -3.81 -7.80
CA SER A 15 -16.91 -2.76 -7.24
C SER A 15 -16.66 -2.48 -5.76
N ARG A 16 -16.03 -3.40 -5.06
CA ARG A 16 -15.84 -3.32 -3.61
C ARG A 16 -14.66 -2.46 -3.20
N ARG A 17 -13.59 -2.49 -3.98
CA ARG A 17 -12.38 -1.68 -3.77
C ARG A 17 -11.45 -1.83 -4.95
N GLU A 18 -10.40 -1.02 -4.99
CA GLU A 18 -9.34 -1.22 -5.94
C GLU A 18 -8.60 -2.53 -5.66
N HIS A 19 -8.21 -3.24 -6.71
CA HIS A 19 -7.43 -4.47 -6.65
C HIS A 19 -6.20 -4.35 -7.53
N SER A 20 -5.10 -4.97 -7.10
CA SER A 20 -4.01 -5.21 -8.03
C SER A 20 -4.42 -6.31 -9.01
N ILE A 21 -3.73 -6.39 -10.14
CA ILE A 21 -3.96 -7.47 -11.11
C ILE A 21 -3.74 -8.82 -10.43
N SER A 22 -2.68 -8.93 -9.63
CA SER A 22 -2.34 -10.14 -8.87
C SER A 22 -3.45 -10.54 -7.89
N GLN A 23 -3.99 -9.58 -7.13
CA GLN A 23 -5.10 -9.84 -6.21
C GLN A 23 -6.36 -10.28 -6.93
N PHE A 24 -6.68 -9.59 -8.02
CA PHE A 24 -7.85 -9.95 -8.84
C PHE A 24 -7.71 -11.36 -9.39
N LYS A 25 -6.54 -11.68 -9.96
CA LYS A 25 -6.27 -13.01 -10.51
C LYS A 25 -6.48 -14.10 -9.45
N SER A 26 -5.97 -13.92 -8.24
CA SER A 26 -6.15 -14.87 -7.15
C SER A 26 -7.62 -15.08 -6.79
N LYS A 27 -8.42 -14.02 -6.81
CA LYS A 27 -9.85 -14.12 -6.51
C LYS A 27 -10.64 -14.81 -7.63
N ILE A 28 -10.38 -14.46 -8.88
CA ILE A 28 -11.13 -15.00 -10.00
C ILE A 28 -10.80 -16.48 -10.28
N GLN A 29 -9.59 -16.91 -9.93
CA GLN A 29 -9.18 -18.32 -10.07
C GLN A 29 -10.05 -19.26 -9.24
N LYS A 30 -10.75 -18.78 -8.25
CA LYS A 30 -11.69 -19.57 -7.46
C LYS A 30 -12.96 -19.93 -8.25
N PHE A 31 -13.22 -19.23 -9.34
CA PHE A 31 -14.44 -19.39 -10.16
C PHE A 31 -14.15 -19.89 -11.58
N GLN A 32 -12.90 -19.86 -12.00
CA GLN A 32 -12.48 -20.31 -13.32
C GLN A 32 -11.02 -20.75 -13.24
N ASP A 33 -10.71 -21.92 -13.74
CA ASP A 33 -9.36 -22.49 -13.77
C ASP A 33 -8.70 -22.44 -15.14
N ASN A 34 -9.41 -21.98 -16.17
CA ASN A 34 -8.86 -21.86 -17.52
C ASN A 34 -8.03 -20.58 -17.63
N GLU A 35 -6.72 -20.74 -17.73
CA GLU A 35 -5.78 -19.62 -17.80
C GLU A 35 -6.04 -18.68 -18.98
N GLU A 36 -6.40 -19.20 -20.14
CA GLU A 36 -6.68 -18.37 -21.32
C GLU A 36 -7.88 -17.48 -21.08
N GLN A 37 -8.94 -18.00 -20.50
CA GLN A 37 -10.14 -17.22 -20.18
C GLN A 37 -9.85 -16.16 -19.13
N ILE A 38 -9.03 -16.48 -18.14
CA ILE A 38 -8.63 -15.52 -17.10
C ILE A 38 -7.82 -14.39 -17.73
N GLU A 39 -6.85 -14.71 -18.59
CA GLU A 39 -6.01 -13.70 -19.24
C GLU A 39 -6.82 -12.80 -20.17
N GLU A 40 -7.75 -13.36 -20.95
CA GLU A 40 -8.65 -12.55 -21.78
C GLU A 40 -9.49 -11.60 -20.95
N LEU A 41 -10.03 -12.10 -19.83
CA LEU A 41 -10.82 -11.29 -18.90
C LEU A 41 -9.99 -10.14 -18.33
N ILE A 42 -8.78 -10.44 -17.85
CA ILE A 42 -7.89 -9.42 -17.27
C ILE A 42 -7.55 -8.36 -18.30
N ASN A 43 -7.17 -8.76 -19.52
CA ASN A 43 -6.85 -7.83 -20.59
C ASN A 43 -8.02 -6.91 -20.92
N LYS A 44 -9.23 -7.46 -20.99
CA LYS A 44 -10.45 -6.69 -21.24
C LYS A 44 -10.72 -5.68 -20.12
N LEU A 45 -10.53 -6.09 -18.87
CA LEU A 45 -10.71 -5.22 -17.71
C LEU A 45 -9.69 -4.08 -17.70
N ILE A 46 -8.45 -4.38 -18.04
CA ILE A 46 -7.38 -3.37 -18.16
C ILE A 46 -7.73 -2.37 -19.28
N ASP A 47 -8.11 -2.87 -20.45
CA ASP A 47 -8.45 -2.03 -21.60
C ASP A 47 -9.61 -1.07 -21.30
N LYS A 48 -10.56 -1.51 -20.48
CA LYS A 48 -11.69 -0.68 -20.07
C LYS A 48 -11.40 0.17 -18.82
N ASN A 49 -10.15 0.13 -18.34
CA ASN A 49 -9.71 0.85 -17.15
C ASN A 49 -10.49 0.48 -15.88
N LEU A 50 -10.99 -0.75 -15.83
CA LEU A 50 -11.68 -1.29 -14.66
C LEU A 50 -10.72 -1.98 -13.69
N LEU A 51 -9.52 -2.30 -14.15
CA LEU A 51 -8.47 -2.93 -13.37
C LEU A 51 -7.15 -2.21 -13.68
N SER A 52 -6.48 -1.70 -12.64
CA SER A 52 -5.27 -0.89 -12.83
C SER A 52 -4.36 -1.01 -11.62
N ASP A 53 -3.16 -1.55 -11.83
CA ASP A 53 -2.12 -1.61 -10.80
C ASP A 53 -1.69 -0.22 -10.35
N LYS A 54 -1.62 0.73 -11.27
CA LYS A 54 -1.28 2.11 -10.95
C LYS A 54 -2.29 2.72 -9.99
N ARG A 55 -3.57 2.55 -10.27
CA ARG A 55 -4.65 3.07 -9.43
C ARG A 55 -4.68 2.36 -8.07
N PHE A 56 -4.44 1.04 -8.06
CA PHE A 56 -4.28 0.29 -6.81
C PHE A 56 -3.14 0.85 -5.98
N ALA A 57 -1.98 1.09 -6.59
CA ALA A 57 -0.81 1.63 -5.91
C ALA A 57 -1.11 3.00 -5.29
N GLU A 58 -1.72 3.90 -6.04
CA GLU A 58 -2.09 5.23 -5.54
C GLU A 58 -3.04 5.15 -4.35
N SER A 59 -4.02 4.27 -4.42
CA SER A 59 -4.99 4.03 -3.34
C SER A 59 -4.30 3.47 -2.09
N LEU A 60 -3.40 2.52 -2.26
CA LEU A 60 -2.66 1.91 -1.15
C LEU A 60 -1.74 2.93 -0.47
N ILE A 61 -1.00 3.70 -1.27
CA ILE A 61 -0.10 4.73 -0.75
C ILE A 61 -0.89 5.75 0.08
N LYS A 62 -2.00 6.23 -0.45
CA LYS A 62 -2.85 7.20 0.24
C LYS A 62 -3.38 6.63 1.57
N SER A 63 -3.96 5.44 1.52
CA SER A 63 -4.56 4.80 2.67
C SER A 63 -3.53 4.54 3.78
N LYS A 64 -2.38 3.99 3.42
CA LYS A 64 -1.36 3.63 4.40
C LYS A 64 -0.60 4.83 4.95
N SER A 65 -0.34 5.84 4.12
CA SER A 65 0.28 7.07 4.60
C SER A 65 -0.64 7.81 5.58
N GLU A 66 -1.92 7.87 5.29
CA GLU A 66 -2.91 8.46 6.21
C GLU A 66 -3.03 7.67 7.51
N ALA A 67 -2.78 6.36 7.47
CA ALA A 67 -2.77 5.51 8.65
C ALA A 67 -1.46 5.60 9.46
N GLY A 68 -0.49 6.40 9.00
CA GLY A 68 0.75 6.63 9.73
C GLY A 68 1.89 5.67 9.40
N TYR A 69 1.85 5.05 8.21
CA TYR A 69 2.95 4.21 7.74
C TYR A 69 3.89 4.99 6.82
N GLY A 70 5.16 4.62 6.83
CA GLY A 70 6.19 5.28 6.03
C GLY A 70 6.43 4.61 4.68
N PRO A 71 7.24 5.24 3.83
CA PRO A 71 7.43 4.79 2.45
C PRO A 71 8.03 3.39 2.33
N ASN A 72 8.94 2.98 3.21
CA ASN A 72 9.54 1.64 3.15
C ASN A 72 8.53 0.53 3.40
N TYR A 73 7.63 0.72 4.35
CA TYR A 73 6.57 -0.24 4.64
C TYR A 73 5.61 -0.36 3.45
N ILE A 74 5.21 0.77 2.89
CA ILE A 74 4.29 0.81 1.75
C ILE A 74 4.93 0.16 0.53
N GLU A 75 6.22 0.41 0.29
CA GLU A 75 6.93 -0.22 -0.82
C GLU A 75 6.93 -1.76 -0.69
N GLN A 76 7.13 -2.28 0.51
CA GLN A 76 7.07 -3.72 0.74
C GLN A 76 5.69 -4.29 0.40
N LEU A 77 4.61 -3.58 0.75
CA LEU A 77 3.26 -4.00 0.41
C LEU A 77 3.02 -3.97 -1.10
N LEU A 78 3.52 -2.94 -1.78
CA LEU A 78 3.41 -2.84 -3.24
C LEU A 78 4.13 -4.00 -3.92
N GLN A 79 5.34 -4.31 -3.47
CA GLN A 79 6.13 -5.43 -3.99
C GLN A 79 5.44 -6.77 -3.74
N LYS A 80 4.86 -6.95 -2.56
CA LYS A 80 4.10 -8.15 -2.21
C LYS A 80 2.91 -8.37 -3.14
N ASN A 81 2.32 -7.30 -3.64
CA ASN A 81 1.21 -7.33 -4.59
C ASN A 81 1.65 -7.30 -6.05
N SER A 82 2.93 -7.53 -6.29
CA SER A 82 3.52 -7.62 -7.64
C SER A 82 3.34 -6.34 -8.47
N ILE A 83 3.37 -5.19 -7.82
CA ILE A 83 3.24 -3.91 -8.50
C ILE A 83 4.60 -3.51 -9.09
N SER A 84 4.60 -3.17 -10.37
CA SER A 84 5.81 -2.68 -11.04
C SER A 84 6.24 -1.33 -10.47
N LYS A 85 7.55 -1.12 -10.34
CA LYS A 85 8.10 0.17 -9.92
C LYS A 85 7.76 1.31 -10.86
N ASN A 86 7.37 0.99 -12.11
CA ASN A 86 6.91 1.99 -13.08
C ASN A 86 5.50 2.52 -12.76
N ASP A 87 4.75 1.83 -11.90
CA ASP A 87 3.36 2.16 -11.62
C ASP A 87 3.18 3.04 -10.38
N TYR A 88 4.27 3.37 -9.69
CA TYR A 88 4.18 4.23 -8.51
C TYR A 88 5.46 5.02 -8.27
N ASP A 89 5.30 6.14 -7.56
CA ASP A 89 6.41 6.91 -7.02
C ASP A 89 5.97 7.41 -5.64
N LEU A 90 6.60 6.89 -4.60
CA LEU A 90 6.27 7.21 -3.21
C LEU A 90 6.54 8.68 -2.84
N TYR A 91 7.37 9.36 -3.64
CA TYR A 91 7.78 10.73 -3.33
C TYR A 91 7.17 11.79 -4.24
N SER A 92 6.32 11.39 -5.22
CA SER A 92 5.72 12.31 -6.20
C SER A 92 4.26 12.67 -5.92
N LEU A 93 3.60 12.01 -4.95
CA LEU A 93 2.17 12.20 -4.67
C LEU A 93 1.87 13.31 -3.66
N ASN A 94 2.79 14.25 -3.48
CA ASN A 94 2.66 15.36 -2.54
C ASN A 94 2.40 14.91 -1.09
N ILE A 95 2.98 13.78 -0.71
CA ILE A 95 2.89 13.26 0.66
C ILE A 95 4.02 13.88 1.48
N ASP A 96 3.66 14.51 2.58
CA ASP A 96 4.64 15.04 3.52
C ASP A 96 5.02 13.96 4.53
N TRP A 97 6.00 13.15 4.17
CA TRP A 97 6.48 12.04 5.01
C TRP A 97 7.01 12.53 6.36
N HIS A 98 7.64 13.69 6.37
CA HIS A 98 8.16 14.27 7.62
C HIS A 98 7.04 14.65 8.58
N ALA A 99 5.96 15.25 8.08
CA ALA A 99 4.80 15.59 8.89
C ALA A 99 4.11 14.34 9.43
N ILE A 100 3.97 13.30 8.62
CA ILE A 100 3.36 12.04 9.04
C ILE A 100 4.21 11.39 10.14
N CYS A 101 5.52 11.30 9.93
CA CYS A 101 6.45 10.73 10.92
C CYS A 101 6.40 11.51 12.22
N LYS A 102 6.41 12.83 12.15
CA LYS A 102 6.32 13.69 13.32
C LYS A 102 5.06 13.44 14.13
N ASN A 103 3.91 13.36 13.45
CA ASN A 103 2.63 13.10 14.11
C ASN A 103 2.61 11.71 14.78
N VAL A 104 3.13 10.70 14.11
CA VAL A 104 3.22 9.34 14.66
C VAL A 104 4.12 9.32 15.89
N ALA A 105 5.28 9.97 15.80
CA ALA A 105 6.23 10.08 16.91
C ALA A 105 5.62 10.79 18.11
N GLU A 106 4.96 11.93 17.89
CA GLU A 106 4.33 12.72 18.95
C GLU A 106 3.25 11.91 19.69
N ARG A 107 2.43 11.17 18.96
CA ARG A 107 1.42 10.29 19.58
C ARG A 107 2.04 9.20 20.43
N LYS A 108 3.16 8.64 19.98
CA LYS A 108 3.86 7.59 20.70
C LYS A 108 4.54 8.11 21.95
N ILE A 109 5.14 9.30 21.86
CA ILE A 109 5.87 9.94 22.96
C ILE A 109 4.91 10.47 24.02
N GLY A 110 3.82 11.13 23.60
CA GLY A 110 2.92 11.82 24.52
C GLY A 110 3.67 12.91 25.30
N ASN A 111 3.44 12.97 26.63
CA ASN A 111 4.07 13.95 27.51
C ASN A 111 5.29 13.42 28.25
N LYS A 112 5.82 12.26 27.84
CA LYS A 112 6.96 11.64 28.54
C LYS A 112 8.26 12.37 28.28
N LYS A 113 9.07 12.53 29.33
CA LYS A 113 10.48 12.81 29.16
C LYS A 113 11.18 11.52 28.74
N LEU A 114 11.94 11.58 27.64
CA LEU A 114 12.57 10.43 27.07
C LEU A 114 14.00 10.29 27.59
N ASN A 115 14.33 9.13 28.17
CA ASN A 115 15.71 8.74 28.42
C ASN A 115 16.28 8.10 27.12
N TYR A 116 17.54 7.70 27.16
CA TYR A 116 18.19 7.12 26.00
C TYR A 116 17.48 5.85 25.48
N GLU A 117 17.07 4.98 26.39
CA GLU A 117 16.40 3.73 26.04
C GLU A 117 15.04 4.00 25.39
N ASP A 118 14.29 4.98 25.91
CA ASP A 118 13.02 5.39 25.31
C ASP A 118 13.20 5.90 23.88
N LYS A 119 14.23 6.72 23.66
CA LYS A 119 14.54 7.24 22.32
C LYS A 119 14.85 6.11 21.35
N GLN A 120 15.61 5.10 21.79
CA GLN A 120 15.93 3.95 20.97
C GLN A 120 14.69 3.13 20.61
N LYS A 121 13.76 2.97 21.55
CA LYS A 121 12.49 2.26 21.31
C LYS A 121 11.64 3.00 20.28
N ILE A 122 11.57 4.32 20.38
CA ILE A 122 10.80 5.15 19.43
C ILE A 122 11.44 5.06 18.04
N LEU A 123 12.76 5.14 17.97
CA LEU A 123 13.48 5.01 16.70
C LEU A 123 13.16 3.68 16.02
N ARG A 124 13.20 2.57 16.76
CA ARG A 124 12.84 1.25 16.24
C ARG A 124 11.38 1.21 15.78
N PHE A 125 10.47 1.78 16.59
CA PHE A 125 9.06 1.84 16.26
C PHE A 125 8.82 2.57 14.94
N LEU A 126 9.46 3.71 14.75
CA LEU A 126 9.32 4.49 13.52
C LEU A 126 9.94 3.78 12.31
N SER A 127 11.06 3.10 12.52
CA SER A 127 11.66 2.26 11.46
C SER A 127 10.75 1.11 11.06
N TYR A 128 10.09 0.44 12.01
CA TYR A 128 9.10 -0.61 11.73
C TYR A 128 7.88 -0.07 10.99
N ARG A 129 7.49 1.18 11.28
CA ARG A 129 6.42 1.84 10.54
C ARG A 129 6.80 2.15 9.09
N GLY A 130 8.08 2.03 8.77
CA GLY A 130 8.56 2.20 7.40
C GLY A 130 9.17 3.55 7.09
N PHE A 131 9.42 4.38 8.10
CA PHE A 131 10.09 5.66 7.89
C PHE A 131 11.60 5.45 7.74
N THR A 132 12.20 6.16 6.79
CA THR A 132 13.65 6.10 6.58
C THR A 132 14.37 6.85 7.71
N TYR A 133 15.66 6.54 7.87
CA TYR A 133 16.51 7.24 8.84
C TYR A 133 16.48 8.75 8.62
N GLU A 134 16.55 9.20 7.38
CA GLU A 134 16.54 10.62 7.03
C GLU A 134 15.22 11.29 7.41
N ILE A 135 14.10 10.62 7.17
CA ILE A 135 12.78 11.13 7.55
C ILE A 135 12.69 11.24 9.06
N ILE A 136 13.11 10.21 9.79
CA ILE A 136 13.08 10.20 11.26
C ILE A 136 13.94 11.32 11.82
N LYS A 137 15.16 11.44 11.32
CA LYS A 137 16.11 12.46 11.76
C LYS A 137 15.59 13.88 11.50
N GLY A 138 14.99 14.10 10.33
CA GLY A 138 14.48 15.41 9.94
C GLY A 138 13.16 15.82 10.59
N SER A 139 12.42 14.88 11.18
CA SER A 139 11.08 15.13 11.71
C SER A 139 10.96 14.97 13.23
N THR A 140 12.01 14.49 13.89
CA THR A 140 12.00 14.24 15.34
C THR A 140 13.23 14.83 16.01
N ASN A 141 13.19 14.98 17.34
CA ASN A 141 14.32 15.43 18.15
C ASN A 141 14.96 14.26 18.90
N LEU A 142 15.11 13.12 18.23
CA LEU A 142 15.62 11.89 18.86
C LEU A 142 17.16 11.81 18.91
N ASP A 143 17.86 12.81 18.43
CA ASP A 143 19.34 12.91 18.49
C ASP A 143 20.05 11.68 17.88
N ILE A 144 19.69 11.34 16.66
CA ILE A 144 20.25 10.20 15.94
C ILE A 144 21.26 10.65 14.89
#